data_4dc6872d125f2dd12923e00c669d86c7
#
_entry.id   4dc6872d125f2dd12923e00c669d86c7
#
_cell.length_a   1.000
_cell.length_b   1.000
_cell.length_c   1.000
_cell.angle_alpha   90.00
_cell.angle_beta   90.00
_cell.angle_gamma   90.00
#
_symmetry.space_group_name_H-M   'P 1'
#
loop_
_entity.id
_entity.type
_entity.pdbx_description
1 polymer ?
#
loop_
_entity_poly.entity_id
_entity_poly.type
_entity_poly.pdbx_seq_one_letter_code
_entity_poly.pdbx_strand_id
1 'polypeptide(L)'
;VFESVAKTLLKECEGRSMLMSFYIDCDRSRRSVKEISIDLKNLQKKAIEEEALFCGESDCKQYSEKITSILNRLNEELVHGGLGEAKGIACFVDLQGDYYRFVELPTPVKNQVKFSDHPFLAPLIETLCPHKLTLVAVVEARRANFFRVYASTVDKLLTLEEDVPPKVKSAGWYGLEETRIKRHVENHVKNHLKNVAATLRALYEDEDYSLILVGGNSNYALVVADLIKEIVTNIPVDVLAELGITDQPHVVVEAVTSYALKSFVVESSKLVEEIITEYEKGGLAVAGLRGVVYASNLFAVHQLLIDEYEPVAGKQCQSCGALGVDEVECPLCHGEMGEIEDLIDLLIYKTLRDNGDVLVIGGQSPLREYDGIGASLRFAV
;
A
#
# COMPACT_ATOMS: atom_id res chain seq x y z
N VAL A 1 -5.31 -2.46 -4.50
CA VAL A 1 -5.93 -1.67 -3.40
C VAL A 1 -5.14 -0.39 -3.14
N PHE A 2 -3.82 -0.46 -2.98
CA PHE A 2 -2.96 0.73 -2.82
C PHE A 2 -3.09 1.68 -4.02
N GLU A 3 -2.92 1.19 -5.24
CA GLU A 3 -3.11 1.97 -6.48
C GLU A 3 -4.52 2.55 -6.57
N SER A 4 -5.51 1.82 -6.11
CA SER A 4 -6.89 2.28 -6.02
C SER A 4 -7.03 3.48 -5.07
N VAL A 5 -6.38 3.48 -3.89
CA VAL A 5 -6.44 4.61 -2.93
C VAL A 5 -5.78 5.85 -3.50
N ALA A 6 -4.56 5.74 -4.05
CA ALA A 6 -3.83 6.87 -4.64
C ALA A 6 -4.56 7.43 -5.88
N LYS A 7 -4.99 6.56 -6.81
CA LYS A 7 -5.75 6.95 -8.01
C LYS A 7 -7.13 7.53 -7.67
N THR A 8 -7.78 7.05 -6.60
CA THR A 8 -9.04 7.62 -6.12
C THR A 8 -8.83 9.02 -5.55
N LEU A 9 -7.81 9.21 -4.72
CA LEU A 9 -7.45 10.53 -4.19
C LEU A 9 -7.13 11.52 -5.30
N LEU A 10 -6.41 11.11 -6.35
CA LEU A 10 -6.13 11.96 -7.50
C LEU A 10 -7.43 12.41 -8.20
N LYS A 11 -8.37 11.50 -8.45
CA LYS A 11 -9.66 11.82 -9.05
C LYS A 11 -10.51 12.74 -8.17
N GLU A 12 -10.55 12.48 -6.87
CA GLU A 12 -11.29 13.31 -5.90
C GLU A 12 -10.69 14.72 -5.76
N CYS A 13 -9.37 14.84 -5.96
CA CYS A 13 -8.65 16.11 -5.88
C CYS A 13 -8.51 16.85 -7.23
N GLU A 14 -8.98 16.27 -8.31
CA GLU A 14 -8.88 16.86 -9.65
C GLU A 14 -9.59 18.23 -9.73
N GLY A 15 -8.90 19.22 -10.31
CA GLY A 15 -9.41 20.57 -10.47
C GLY A 15 -9.39 21.43 -9.20
N ARG A 16 -8.81 20.95 -8.10
CA ARG A 16 -8.58 21.73 -6.88
C ARG A 16 -7.23 22.44 -6.97
N SER A 17 -7.16 23.65 -6.49
CA SER A 17 -5.96 24.49 -6.62
C SER A 17 -5.23 24.72 -5.29
N MET A 18 -5.83 24.34 -4.17
CA MET A 18 -5.24 24.57 -2.85
C MET A 18 -5.52 23.41 -1.90
N LEU A 19 -4.69 22.38 -2.04
CA LEU A 19 -4.75 21.20 -1.21
C LEU A 19 -3.70 21.27 -0.09
N MET A 20 -4.14 20.97 1.13
CA MET A 20 -3.27 20.66 2.25
C MET A 20 -3.22 19.14 2.39
N SER A 21 -2.04 18.59 2.27
CA SER A 21 -1.76 17.19 2.60
C SER A 21 -0.97 17.15 3.90
N PHE A 22 -1.45 16.42 4.90
CA PHE A 22 -0.69 16.29 6.12
C PHE A 22 -0.63 14.85 6.61
N TYR A 23 0.49 14.52 7.28
CA TYR A 23 0.80 13.20 7.79
C TYR A 23 1.20 13.27 9.25
N ILE A 24 0.70 12.33 10.06
CA ILE A 24 1.02 12.25 11.48
C ILE A 24 1.27 10.80 11.92
N ASP A 25 2.32 10.61 12.72
CA ASP A 25 2.60 9.36 13.43
C ASP A 25 1.66 9.22 14.63
N CYS A 26 0.80 8.19 14.59
CA CYS A 26 -0.19 7.86 15.62
C CYS A 26 0.10 6.52 16.33
N ASP A 27 1.30 5.96 16.18
CA ASP A 27 1.64 4.65 16.73
C ASP A 27 1.57 4.61 18.26
N ARG A 28 0.42 4.15 18.77
CA ARG A 28 0.15 4.02 20.21
C ARG A 28 0.98 2.94 20.90
N SER A 29 1.63 2.05 20.16
CA SER A 29 2.56 1.07 20.73
C SER A 29 3.84 1.71 21.24
N ARG A 30 4.20 2.89 20.73
CA ARG A 30 5.43 3.62 21.05
C ARG A 30 5.20 5.01 21.63
N ARG A 31 3.99 5.55 21.49
CA ARG A 31 3.67 6.94 21.81
C ARG A 31 2.37 7.07 22.59
N SER A 32 2.35 7.94 23.58
CA SER A 32 1.12 8.26 24.31
C SER A 32 0.21 9.19 23.49
N VAL A 33 -1.10 9.13 23.74
CA VAL A 33 -2.10 10.03 23.13
C VAL A 33 -1.73 11.50 23.37
N LYS A 34 -1.13 11.81 24.53
CA LYS A 34 -0.71 13.17 24.86
C LYS A 34 0.42 13.66 23.96
N GLU A 35 1.42 12.83 23.69
CA GLU A 35 2.53 13.17 22.78
C GLU A 35 2.02 13.37 21.36
N ILE A 36 1.13 12.49 20.87
CA ILE A 36 0.51 12.64 19.56
C ILE A 36 -0.30 13.94 19.46
N SER A 37 -1.06 14.28 20.50
CA SER A 37 -1.83 15.55 20.55
C SER A 37 -0.91 16.80 20.57
N ILE A 38 0.29 16.71 21.15
CA ILE A 38 1.27 17.79 21.11
C ILE A 38 1.83 17.96 19.69
N ASP A 39 2.19 16.87 19.05
CA ASP A 39 2.67 16.89 17.67
C ASP A 39 1.62 17.42 16.69
N LEU A 40 0.35 17.04 16.89
CA LEU A 40 -0.75 17.56 16.10
C LEU A 40 -0.87 19.09 16.21
N LYS A 41 -0.71 19.63 17.42
CA LYS A 41 -0.69 21.09 17.64
C LYS A 41 0.53 21.75 16.99
N ASN A 42 1.69 21.11 17.03
CA ASN A 42 2.90 21.62 16.38
C ASN A 42 2.72 21.63 14.85
N LEU A 43 2.15 20.56 14.28
CA LEU A 43 1.81 20.50 12.86
C LEU A 43 0.76 21.55 12.47
N GLN A 44 -0.25 21.77 13.32
CA GLN A 44 -1.24 22.84 13.11
C GLN A 44 -0.57 24.21 13.02
N LYS A 45 0.31 24.51 13.97
CA LYS A 45 1.05 25.77 13.95
C LYS A 45 1.88 25.94 12.68
N LYS A 46 2.64 24.88 12.32
CA LYS A 46 3.42 24.85 11.10
C LYS A 46 2.54 25.02 9.84
N ALA A 47 1.39 24.34 9.77
CA ALA A 47 0.45 24.48 8.66
C ALA A 47 -0.07 25.92 8.49
N ILE A 48 -0.39 26.60 9.60
CA ILE A 48 -0.85 27.99 9.57
C ILE A 48 0.29 28.95 9.14
N GLU A 49 1.53 28.70 9.59
CA GLU A 49 2.70 29.48 9.19
C GLU A 49 3.03 29.30 7.70
N GLU A 50 2.97 28.08 7.17
CA GLU A 50 3.21 27.77 5.77
C GLU A 50 2.06 28.27 4.87
N GLU A 51 0.81 28.15 5.32
CA GLU A 51 -0.36 28.67 4.59
C GLU A 51 -0.25 30.17 4.36
N ALA A 52 0.21 30.93 5.35
CA ALA A 52 0.42 32.36 5.25
C ALA A 52 1.43 32.77 4.16
N LEU A 53 2.34 31.87 3.77
CA LEU A 53 3.28 32.09 2.65
C LEU A 53 2.64 31.83 1.29
N PHE A 54 1.62 30.98 1.24
CA PHE A 54 0.91 30.58 0.01
C PHE A 54 -0.25 31.50 -0.36
N CYS A 55 -0.88 32.12 0.64
CA CYS A 55 -2.08 32.94 0.44
C CYS A 55 -1.77 34.42 0.45
N GLY A 56 -2.45 35.17 -0.41
CA GLY A 56 -2.56 36.62 -0.25
C GLY A 56 -3.34 37.02 1.02
N GLU A 57 -3.06 38.15 1.60
CA GLU A 57 -3.54 38.60 2.93
C GLU A 57 -5.06 38.51 3.21
N SER A 58 -5.91 38.36 2.17
CA SER A 58 -7.37 38.38 2.32
C SER A 58 -7.99 37.06 2.77
N ASP A 59 -7.41 35.92 2.44
CA ASP A 59 -8.04 34.60 2.61
C ASP A 59 -7.45 33.78 3.76
N CYS A 60 -6.31 34.20 4.32
CA CYS A 60 -5.56 33.50 5.36
C CYS A 60 -6.39 33.15 6.62
N LYS A 61 -7.31 34.02 7.05
CA LYS A 61 -8.14 33.75 8.25
C LYS A 61 -9.07 32.59 8.05
N GLN A 62 -9.75 32.49 6.91
CA GLN A 62 -10.71 31.44 6.62
C GLN A 62 -10.00 30.09 6.53
N TYR A 63 -8.83 30.02 5.92
CA TYR A 63 -8.06 28.79 5.80
C TYR A 63 -7.48 28.35 7.13
N SER A 64 -6.94 29.26 7.94
CA SER A 64 -6.47 28.99 9.31
C SER A 64 -7.58 28.45 10.22
N GLU A 65 -8.81 28.97 10.12
CA GLU A 65 -9.98 28.46 10.85
C GLU A 65 -10.34 27.06 10.40
N LYS A 66 -10.30 26.80 9.09
CA LYS A 66 -10.58 25.48 8.52
C LYS A 66 -9.53 24.44 8.91
N ILE A 67 -8.25 24.76 8.80
CA ILE A 67 -7.13 23.93 9.26
C ILE A 67 -7.34 23.58 10.74
N THR A 68 -7.62 24.59 11.56
CA THR A 68 -7.88 24.41 13.00
C THR A 68 -9.07 23.48 13.26
N SER A 69 -10.17 23.66 12.57
CA SER A 69 -11.38 22.83 12.72
C SER A 69 -11.11 21.37 12.40
N ILE A 70 -10.43 21.08 11.28
CA ILE A 70 -10.14 19.72 10.83
C ILE A 70 -9.15 19.02 11.76
N LEU A 71 -8.10 19.71 12.19
CA LEU A 71 -7.10 19.13 13.09
C LEU A 71 -7.65 18.92 14.52
N ASN A 72 -8.55 19.77 14.98
CA ASN A 72 -9.28 19.56 16.24
C ASN A 72 -10.19 18.32 16.16
N ARG A 73 -10.91 18.14 15.05
CA ARG A 73 -11.72 16.95 14.82
C ARG A 73 -10.86 15.68 14.82
N LEU A 74 -9.72 15.68 14.15
CA LEU A 74 -8.80 14.57 14.19
C LEU A 74 -8.28 14.29 15.61
N ASN A 75 -7.96 15.34 16.37
CA ASN A 75 -7.54 15.18 17.76
C ASN A 75 -8.65 14.57 18.65
N GLU A 76 -9.91 14.94 18.43
CA GLU A 76 -11.06 14.33 19.11
C GLU A 76 -11.19 12.85 18.77
N GLU A 77 -11.08 12.47 17.51
CA GLU A 77 -11.11 11.08 17.06
C GLU A 77 -9.93 10.28 17.65
N LEU A 78 -8.73 10.85 17.71
CA LEU A 78 -7.56 10.26 18.36
C LEU A 78 -7.79 10.01 19.85
N VAL A 79 -8.33 11.00 20.57
CA VAL A 79 -8.56 10.92 22.03
C VAL A 79 -9.65 9.89 22.35
N HIS A 80 -10.71 9.82 21.56
CA HIS A 80 -11.86 8.93 21.80
C HIS A 80 -11.67 7.51 21.26
N GLY A 81 -10.52 7.21 20.63
CA GLY A 81 -10.22 5.87 20.11
C GLY A 81 -10.88 5.55 18.77
N GLY A 82 -11.36 6.57 18.06
CA GLY A 82 -12.06 6.40 16.77
C GLY A 82 -11.20 5.94 15.60
N LEU A 83 -9.86 6.01 15.73
CA LEU A 83 -8.91 5.69 14.66
C LEU A 83 -8.30 4.28 14.77
N GLY A 84 -8.98 3.34 15.40
CA GLY A 84 -8.61 1.93 15.43
C GLY A 84 -7.16 1.66 15.86
N GLU A 85 -6.48 0.79 15.13
CA GLU A 85 -5.07 0.40 15.33
C GLU A 85 -4.12 1.10 14.34
N ALA A 86 -4.56 2.18 13.70
CA ALA A 86 -3.74 2.95 12.77
C ALA A 86 -2.44 3.43 13.42
N LYS A 87 -1.31 3.23 12.73
CA LYS A 87 0.01 3.69 13.19
C LYS A 87 0.39 5.05 12.62
N GLY A 88 -0.28 5.46 11.56
CA GLY A 88 -0.16 6.79 10.96
C GLY A 88 -1.50 7.22 10.36
N ILE A 89 -1.63 8.51 10.09
CA ILE A 89 -2.77 9.09 9.39
C ILE A 89 -2.27 10.04 8.34
N ALA A 90 -2.83 9.91 7.13
CA ALA A 90 -2.77 10.92 6.09
C ALA A 90 -4.10 11.67 6.04
N CYS A 91 -4.04 12.98 5.85
CA CYS A 91 -5.23 13.80 5.68
C CYS A 91 -5.04 14.72 4.47
N PHE A 92 -6.04 14.76 3.61
CA PHE A 92 -6.09 15.61 2.42
C PHE A 92 -7.28 16.55 2.55
N VAL A 93 -7.02 17.84 2.43
CA VAL A 93 -8.02 18.90 2.66
C VAL A 93 -7.95 19.89 1.51
N ASP A 94 -9.09 20.16 0.89
CA ASP A 94 -9.24 21.29 -0.01
C ASP A 94 -9.58 22.55 0.82
N LEU A 95 -8.71 23.53 0.84
CA LEU A 95 -8.92 24.73 1.65
C LEU A 95 -9.99 25.68 1.06
N GLN A 96 -10.25 25.58 -0.23
CA GLN A 96 -11.25 26.42 -0.93
C GLN A 96 -12.63 25.77 -1.02
N GLY A 97 -12.72 24.43 -0.93
CA GLY A 97 -13.97 23.66 -1.01
C GLY A 97 -14.26 22.89 0.28
N ASP A 98 -15.26 22.01 0.26
CA ASP A 98 -15.69 21.24 1.43
C ASP A 98 -15.06 19.81 1.52
N TYR A 99 -14.06 19.54 0.65
CA TYR A 99 -13.45 18.22 0.63
C TYR A 99 -12.43 18.07 1.75
N TYR A 100 -12.53 16.96 2.46
CA TYR A 100 -11.45 16.42 3.30
C TYR A 100 -11.54 14.89 3.33
N ARG A 101 -10.40 14.24 3.49
CA ARG A 101 -10.32 12.78 3.59
C ARG A 101 -9.20 12.37 4.53
N PHE A 102 -9.52 11.44 5.45
CA PHE A 102 -8.55 10.74 6.28
C PHE A 102 -8.26 9.36 5.69
N VAL A 103 -7.00 8.97 5.74
CA VAL A 103 -6.54 7.62 5.36
C VAL A 103 -5.72 7.07 6.50
N GLU A 104 -6.14 5.95 7.05
CA GLU A 104 -5.40 5.23 8.08
C GLU A 104 -4.21 4.50 7.46
N LEU A 105 -3.04 4.61 8.09
CA LEU A 105 -1.80 4.03 7.62
C LEU A 105 -1.34 2.91 8.56
N PRO A 106 -0.87 1.78 8.00
CA PRO A 106 -0.47 0.60 8.78
C PRO A 106 0.88 0.73 9.45
N THR A 107 1.70 1.70 9.02
CA THR A 107 3.02 1.98 9.56
C THR A 107 3.13 3.44 9.97
N PRO A 108 4.03 3.78 10.93
CA PRO A 108 4.29 5.16 11.29
C PRO A 108 4.83 5.96 10.11
N VAL A 109 4.50 7.23 10.07
CA VAL A 109 4.95 8.19 9.04
C VAL A 109 5.64 9.38 9.68
N LYS A 110 6.46 10.09 8.91
CA LYS A 110 7.06 11.34 9.35
C LYS A 110 5.96 12.41 9.45
N ASN A 111 5.95 13.13 10.58
CA ASN A 111 5.04 14.26 10.78
C ASN A 111 5.41 15.39 9.81
N GLN A 112 4.51 15.71 8.90
CA GLN A 112 4.71 16.74 7.87
C GLN A 112 3.41 17.29 7.31
N VAL A 113 3.51 18.49 6.77
CA VAL A 113 2.43 19.16 6.03
C VAL A 113 2.99 19.69 4.72
N LYS A 114 2.20 19.66 3.67
CA LYS A 114 2.55 20.24 2.36
C LYS A 114 1.31 20.86 1.72
N PHE A 115 1.48 22.03 1.13
CA PHE A 115 0.48 22.72 0.34
C PHE A 115 0.85 22.64 -1.13
N SER A 116 -0.12 22.30 -1.99
CA SER A 116 0.08 22.18 -3.43
C SER A 116 -1.26 22.23 -4.17
N ASP A 117 -1.22 22.22 -5.49
CA ASP A 117 -2.40 22.06 -6.36
C ASP A 117 -2.78 20.58 -6.61
N HIS A 118 -2.04 19.65 -6.00
CA HIS A 118 -2.27 18.22 -6.09
C HIS A 118 -2.01 17.53 -4.72
N PRO A 119 -2.56 16.34 -4.47
CA PRO A 119 -2.31 15.63 -3.23
C PRO A 119 -0.85 15.15 -3.16
N PHE A 120 -0.19 15.40 -2.03
CA PHE A 120 1.15 14.90 -1.76
C PHE A 120 1.09 13.41 -1.41
N LEU A 121 1.46 12.53 -2.35
CA LEU A 121 1.22 11.09 -2.26
C LEU A 121 2.44 10.25 -1.87
N ALA A 122 3.65 10.80 -1.90
CA ALA A 122 4.87 10.01 -1.65
C ALA A 122 4.84 9.21 -0.32
N PRO A 123 4.51 9.79 0.85
CA PRO A 123 4.46 9.03 2.09
C PRO A 123 3.32 8.01 2.15
N LEU A 124 2.20 8.29 1.47
CA LEU A 124 1.10 7.35 1.34
C LEU A 124 1.53 6.11 0.54
N ILE A 125 2.21 6.32 -0.57
CA ILE A 125 2.71 5.28 -1.45
C ILE A 125 3.73 4.42 -0.70
N GLU A 126 4.75 5.03 -0.10
CA GLU A 126 5.77 4.34 0.69
C GLU A 126 5.15 3.42 1.76
N THR A 127 4.13 3.93 2.45
CA THR A 127 3.44 3.20 3.52
C THR A 127 2.58 2.05 3.01
N LEU A 128 1.85 2.25 1.90
CA LEU A 128 0.85 1.29 1.41
C LEU A 128 1.39 0.30 0.37
N CYS A 129 2.46 0.63 -0.36
CA CYS A 129 3.05 -0.24 -1.39
C CYS A 129 3.29 -1.68 -0.96
N PRO A 130 3.83 -1.96 0.25
CA PRO A 130 4.08 -3.33 0.68
C PRO A 130 2.80 -4.12 0.98
N HIS A 131 1.67 -3.45 1.18
CA HIS A 131 0.44 -4.09 1.65
C HIS A 131 -0.47 -4.47 0.48
N LYS A 132 -0.81 -5.77 0.44
CA LYS A 132 -1.74 -6.35 -0.54
C LYS A 132 -3.06 -6.71 0.15
N LEU A 133 -4.19 -6.50 -0.51
CA LEU A 133 -5.45 -7.07 -0.04
C LEU A 133 -5.34 -8.60 -0.10
N THR A 134 -5.34 -9.22 1.06
CA THR A 134 -5.00 -10.63 1.23
C THR A 134 -6.19 -11.43 1.74
N LEU A 135 -6.54 -12.50 1.04
CA LEU A 135 -7.47 -13.52 1.51
C LEU A 135 -6.67 -14.62 2.24
N VAL A 136 -7.02 -14.87 3.50
CA VAL A 136 -6.32 -15.84 4.34
C VAL A 136 -7.25 -16.97 4.72
N ALA A 137 -6.81 -18.22 4.55
CA ALA A 137 -7.47 -19.38 5.12
C ALA A 137 -6.54 -20.07 6.14
N VAL A 138 -7.02 -20.29 7.35
CA VAL A 138 -6.30 -21.08 8.37
C VAL A 138 -7.01 -22.40 8.52
N VAL A 139 -6.31 -23.51 8.18
CA VAL A 139 -6.91 -24.81 7.90
C VAL A 139 -6.42 -25.90 8.86
N GLU A 140 -7.38 -26.61 9.43
CA GLU A 140 -7.18 -27.84 10.22
C GLU A 140 -8.05 -28.98 9.67
N ALA A 141 -7.93 -30.18 10.27
CA ALA A 141 -8.62 -31.40 9.79
C ALA A 141 -10.15 -31.29 9.71
N ARG A 142 -10.77 -30.39 10.49
CA ARG A 142 -12.23 -30.28 10.68
C ARG A 142 -12.75 -28.86 10.61
N ARG A 143 -11.86 -27.88 10.64
CA ARG A 143 -12.21 -26.48 10.75
C ARG A 143 -11.29 -25.64 9.89
N ALA A 144 -11.86 -24.63 9.25
CA ALA A 144 -11.11 -23.59 8.58
C ALA A 144 -11.71 -22.21 8.93
N ASN A 145 -10.85 -21.25 9.21
CA ASN A 145 -11.22 -19.83 9.39
C ASN A 145 -10.75 -19.05 8.18
N PHE A 146 -11.59 -18.13 7.72
CA PHE A 146 -11.28 -17.27 6.59
C PHE A 146 -11.26 -15.82 7.03
N PHE A 147 -10.23 -15.11 6.58
CA PHE A 147 -10.02 -13.70 6.93
C PHE A 147 -9.72 -12.91 5.69
N ARG A 148 -10.19 -11.68 5.69
CA ARG A 148 -9.75 -10.61 4.81
C ARG A 148 -8.78 -9.74 5.58
N VAL A 149 -7.58 -9.52 5.04
CA VAL A 149 -6.54 -8.70 5.69
C VAL A 149 -6.09 -7.63 4.71
N TYR A 150 -6.07 -6.40 5.17
CA TYR A 150 -5.47 -5.28 4.46
C TYR A 150 -4.73 -4.38 5.43
N ALA A 151 -3.43 -4.22 5.22
CA ALA A 151 -2.59 -3.42 6.09
C ALA A 151 -2.71 -3.86 7.57
N SER A 152 -3.22 -2.99 8.45
CA SER A 152 -3.44 -3.28 9.87
C SER A 152 -4.85 -3.82 10.19
N THR A 153 -5.74 -3.93 9.19
CA THR A 153 -7.13 -4.35 9.42
C THR A 153 -7.34 -5.82 9.09
N VAL A 154 -8.20 -6.47 9.85
CA VAL A 154 -8.59 -7.87 9.65
C VAL A 154 -10.07 -8.04 9.89
N ASP A 155 -10.75 -8.61 8.90
CA ASP A 155 -12.14 -9.03 9.00
C ASP A 155 -12.21 -10.55 8.96
N LYS A 156 -12.81 -11.15 9.97
CA LYS A 156 -13.12 -12.58 9.92
C LYS A 156 -14.37 -12.78 9.08
N LEU A 157 -14.23 -13.40 7.90
CA LEU A 157 -15.32 -13.57 6.95
C LEU A 157 -16.27 -14.68 7.36
N LEU A 158 -15.71 -15.87 7.60
CA LEU A 158 -16.49 -17.04 8.01
C LEU A 158 -15.63 -18.12 8.67
N THR A 159 -16.29 -19.09 9.25
CA THR A 159 -15.70 -20.33 9.73
C THR A 159 -16.42 -21.51 9.06
N LEU A 160 -15.66 -22.40 8.43
CA LEU A 160 -16.15 -23.68 7.93
C LEU A 160 -15.84 -24.77 8.96
N GLU A 161 -16.85 -25.51 9.40
CA GLU A 161 -16.69 -26.59 10.38
C GLU A 161 -17.43 -27.84 9.87
N GLU A 162 -16.75 -28.97 9.87
CA GLU A 162 -17.28 -30.24 9.39
C GLU A 162 -17.12 -31.34 10.41
N ASP A 163 -18.13 -32.21 10.49
CA ASP A 163 -18.11 -33.40 11.32
C ASP A 163 -17.18 -34.47 10.72
N VAL A 164 -15.91 -34.40 11.10
CA VAL A 164 -14.95 -35.48 10.81
C VAL A 164 -14.86 -36.40 12.03
N PRO A 165 -15.11 -37.68 11.88
CA PRO A 165 -15.05 -38.65 13.01
C PRO A 165 -13.72 -38.56 13.75
N PRO A 166 -13.70 -38.62 15.10
CA PRO A 166 -12.47 -38.55 15.86
C PRO A 166 -11.58 -39.73 15.51
N LYS A 167 -10.24 -39.54 15.53
CA LYS A 167 -9.28 -40.66 15.44
C LYS A 167 -9.53 -41.62 16.59
N VAL A 168 -10.01 -42.83 16.32
CA VAL A 168 -10.16 -43.86 17.32
C VAL A 168 -8.78 -44.29 17.74
N LYS A 169 -8.45 -44.16 19.04
CA LYS A 169 -7.25 -44.73 19.60
C LYS A 169 -7.41 -46.24 19.54
N SER A 170 -6.44 -46.94 18.95
CA SER A 170 -6.37 -48.39 18.78
C SER A 170 -6.86 -49.13 20.04
N ALA A 171 -7.97 -49.85 19.89
CA ALA A 171 -8.36 -50.88 20.84
C ALA A 171 -8.08 -52.20 20.16
N GLY A 172 -7.10 -52.92 20.64
CA GLY A 172 -6.46 -54.10 20.10
C GLY A 172 -7.34 -55.12 19.36
N TRP A 173 -6.71 -55.80 18.43
CA TRP A 173 -7.06 -57.07 17.78
C TRP A 173 -7.81 -57.07 16.43
N TYR A 174 -8.24 -55.95 15.81
CA TYR A 174 -8.84 -55.93 14.48
C TYR A 174 -8.18 -54.93 13.51
N GLY A 175 -6.99 -55.28 12.99
CA GLY A 175 -6.23 -54.42 12.03
C GLY A 175 -6.96 -54.07 10.74
N LEU A 176 -8.00 -54.81 10.35
CA LEU A 176 -8.83 -54.53 9.19
C LEU A 176 -9.86 -53.39 9.44
N GLU A 177 -10.42 -53.32 10.65
CA GLU A 177 -11.32 -52.22 11.03
C GLU A 177 -10.56 -50.92 11.22
N GLU A 178 -9.38 -50.94 11.80
CA GLU A 178 -8.51 -49.80 11.96
C GLU A 178 -8.16 -49.16 10.60
N THR A 179 -7.82 -49.99 9.62
CA THR A 179 -7.52 -49.54 8.26
C THR A 179 -8.75 -48.93 7.58
N ARG A 180 -9.93 -49.50 7.79
CA ARG A 180 -11.18 -48.98 7.25
C ARG A 180 -11.59 -47.65 7.88
N ILE A 181 -11.46 -47.51 9.20
CA ILE A 181 -11.72 -46.26 9.93
C ILE A 181 -10.71 -45.19 9.51
N LYS A 182 -9.43 -45.54 9.40
CA LYS A 182 -8.40 -44.61 8.94
C LYS A 182 -8.72 -44.06 7.54
N ARG A 183 -9.05 -44.89 6.58
CA ARG A 183 -9.45 -44.49 5.22
C ARG A 183 -10.71 -43.61 5.24
N HIS A 184 -11.68 -43.93 6.11
CA HIS A 184 -12.89 -43.12 6.25
C HIS A 184 -12.57 -41.71 6.75
N VAL A 185 -11.77 -41.58 7.80
CA VAL A 185 -11.30 -40.29 8.32
C VAL A 185 -10.50 -39.51 7.26
N GLU A 186 -9.58 -40.17 6.54
CA GLU A 186 -8.81 -39.55 5.46
C GLU A 186 -9.70 -39.02 4.34
N ASN A 187 -10.78 -39.76 3.98
CA ASN A 187 -11.74 -39.29 2.97
C ASN A 187 -12.54 -38.06 3.44
N HIS A 188 -12.94 -38.03 4.72
CA HIS A 188 -13.60 -36.84 5.29
C HIS A 188 -12.69 -35.62 5.28
N VAL A 189 -11.43 -35.76 5.74
CA VAL A 189 -10.45 -34.70 5.67
C VAL A 189 -10.24 -34.22 4.22
N LYS A 190 -10.09 -35.14 3.27
CA LYS A 190 -9.93 -34.79 1.86
C LYS A 190 -11.12 -33.99 1.30
N ASN A 191 -12.36 -34.38 1.68
CA ASN A 191 -13.55 -33.65 1.27
C ASN A 191 -13.59 -32.27 1.93
N HIS A 192 -13.25 -32.18 3.24
CA HIS A 192 -13.14 -30.90 3.92
C HIS A 192 -12.16 -29.95 3.22
N LEU A 193 -10.94 -30.41 2.87
CA LEU A 193 -9.97 -29.58 2.16
C LEU A 193 -10.45 -29.12 0.79
N LYS A 194 -11.23 -29.95 0.07
CA LYS A 194 -11.87 -29.53 -1.18
C LYS A 194 -12.93 -28.45 -0.95
N ASN A 195 -13.73 -28.57 0.11
CA ASN A 195 -14.73 -27.58 0.47
C ASN A 195 -14.07 -26.26 0.92
N VAL A 196 -12.94 -26.34 1.62
CA VAL A 196 -12.12 -25.15 1.95
C VAL A 196 -11.63 -24.46 0.67
N ALA A 197 -11.09 -25.21 -0.29
CA ALA A 197 -10.65 -24.64 -1.56
C ALA A 197 -11.82 -24.03 -2.38
N ALA A 198 -12.97 -24.69 -2.38
CA ALA A 198 -14.17 -24.15 -3.04
C ALA A 198 -14.67 -22.85 -2.37
N THR A 199 -14.61 -22.78 -1.04
CA THR A 199 -14.97 -21.57 -0.27
C THR A 199 -13.97 -20.43 -0.53
N LEU A 200 -12.66 -20.72 -0.54
CA LEU A 200 -11.64 -19.74 -0.90
C LEU A 200 -11.88 -19.17 -2.31
N ARG A 201 -12.22 -20.03 -3.27
CA ARG A 201 -12.54 -19.58 -4.62
C ARG A 201 -13.73 -18.63 -4.63
N ALA A 202 -14.84 -19.01 -3.97
CA ALA A 202 -16.04 -18.16 -3.91
C ALA A 202 -15.73 -16.79 -3.28
N LEU A 203 -14.98 -16.76 -2.16
CA LEU A 203 -14.57 -15.50 -1.53
C LEU A 203 -13.65 -14.66 -2.42
N TYR A 204 -12.76 -15.32 -3.18
CA TYR A 204 -11.88 -14.64 -4.13
C TYR A 204 -12.65 -13.97 -5.28
N GLU A 205 -13.73 -14.60 -5.76
CA GLU A 205 -14.58 -14.06 -6.83
C GLU A 205 -15.43 -12.84 -6.38
N ASP A 206 -15.60 -12.63 -5.07
CA ASP A 206 -16.39 -11.53 -4.50
C ASP A 206 -15.63 -10.19 -4.43
N GLU A 207 -14.28 -10.20 -4.40
CA GLU A 207 -13.47 -8.99 -4.20
C GLU A 207 -12.10 -9.11 -4.91
N ASP A 208 -11.51 -7.98 -5.30
CA ASP A 208 -10.21 -7.91 -6.00
C ASP A 208 -9.01 -8.17 -5.07
N TYR A 209 -8.87 -9.39 -4.59
CA TYR A 209 -7.70 -9.80 -3.81
C TYR A 209 -6.43 -9.82 -4.66
N SER A 210 -5.30 -9.44 -4.04
CA SER A 210 -3.99 -9.42 -4.67
C SER A 210 -3.05 -10.53 -4.18
N LEU A 211 -3.49 -11.29 -3.16
CA LEU A 211 -2.72 -12.37 -2.54
C LEU A 211 -3.68 -13.35 -1.85
N ILE A 212 -3.39 -14.64 -1.93
CA ILE A 212 -4.02 -15.68 -1.10
C ILE A 212 -2.97 -16.35 -0.24
N LEU A 213 -3.21 -16.44 1.08
CA LEU A 213 -2.34 -17.14 2.01
C LEU A 213 -3.12 -18.28 2.69
N VAL A 214 -2.50 -19.44 2.77
CA VAL A 214 -3.07 -20.60 3.43
C VAL A 214 -2.19 -21.01 4.61
N GLY A 215 -2.73 -20.91 5.82
CA GLY A 215 -2.05 -21.27 7.06
C GLY A 215 -2.70 -22.47 7.76
N GLY A 216 -2.23 -22.78 8.98
CA GLY A 216 -2.72 -23.91 9.79
C GLY A 216 -1.81 -25.13 9.71
N ASN A 217 -2.41 -26.32 9.72
CA ASN A 217 -1.62 -27.54 9.59
C ASN A 217 -0.88 -27.58 8.24
N SER A 218 0.44 -27.66 8.26
CA SER A 218 1.29 -27.52 7.07
C SER A 218 0.92 -28.48 5.92
N ASN A 219 0.54 -29.74 6.22
CA ASN A 219 0.15 -30.69 5.19
C ASN A 219 -1.19 -30.31 4.54
N TYR A 220 -2.13 -29.82 5.32
CA TYR A 220 -3.46 -29.43 4.82
C TYR A 220 -3.37 -28.09 4.07
N ALA A 221 -2.60 -27.16 4.59
CA ALA A 221 -2.35 -25.88 3.94
C ALA A 221 -1.73 -26.06 2.55
N LEU A 222 -0.74 -26.93 2.40
CA LEU A 222 -0.14 -27.24 1.09
C LEU A 222 -1.18 -27.80 0.11
N VAL A 223 -1.98 -28.81 0.56
CA VAL A 223 -3.02 -29.38 -0.31
C VAL A 223 -4.04 -28.34 -0.76
N VAL A 224 -4.49 -27.46 0.14
CA VAL A 224 -5.45 -26.41 -0.21
C VAL A 224 -4.80 -25.38 -1.14
N ALA A 225 -3.57 -24.97 -0.86
CA ALA A 225 -2.83 -24.03 -1.73
C ALA A 225 -2.66 -24.60 -3.14
N ASP A 226 -2.31 -25.88 -3.28
CA ASP A 226 -2.19 -26.51 -4.60
C ASP A 226 -3.54 -26.56 -5.34
N LEU A 227 -4.63 -26.92 -4.64
CA LEU A 227 -5.98 -26.90 -5.23
C LEU A 227 -6.39 -25.50 -5.72
N ILE A 228 -6.01 -24.45 -4.99
CA ILE A 228 -6.33 -23.06 -5.37
C ILE A 228 -5.45 -22.59 -6.52
N LYS A 229 -4.15 -22.93 -6.54
CA LYS A 229 -3.22 -22.59 -7.66
C LYS A 229 -3.70 -23.12 -9.02
N GLU A 230 -4.41 -24.25 -9.03
CA GLU A 230 -4.99 -24.78 -10.26
C GLU A 230 -6.14 -23.92 -10.80
N ILE A 231 -6.80 -23.13 -9.94
CA ILE A 231 -7.99 -22.34 -10.26
C ILE A 231 -7.66 -20.85 -10.40
N VAL A 232 -6.88 -20.33 -9.48
CA VAL A 232 -6.49 -18.92 -9.41
C VAL A 232 -5.05 -18.78 -9.90
N THR A 233 -4.89 -18.24 -11.11
CA THR A 233 -3.58 -18.16 -11.79
C THR A 233 -3.05 -16.75 -11.93
N ASN A 234 -3.87 -15.75 -11.62
CA ASN A 234 -3.56 -14.33 -11.84
C ASN A 234 -3.02 -13.60 -10.61
N ILE A 235 -3.04 -14.23 -9.44
CA ILE A 235 -2.45 -13.71 -8.20
C ILE A 235 -1.62 -14.78 -7.50
N PRO A 236 -0.62 -14.39 -6.67
CA PRO A 236 0.16 -15.32 -5.86
C PRO A 236 -0.71 -16.07 -4.86
N VAL A 237 -0.42 -17.37 -4.69
CA VAL A 237 -0.98 -18.22 -3.64
C VAL A 237 0.17 -18.89 -2.90
N ASP A 238 0.30 -18.63 -1.60
CA ASP A 238 1.39 -19.14 -0.79
C ASP A 238 0.93 -19.74 0.53
N VAL A 239 1.84 -20.48 1.18
CA VAL A 239 1.59 -21.11 2.48
C VAL A 239 2.25 -20.31 3.60
N LEU A 240 1.47 -19.96 4.61
CA LEU A 240 1.90 -19.27 5.82
C LEU A 240 1.86 -20.22 7.02
N ALA A 241 2.95 -20.97 7.22
CA ALA A 241 3.03 -22.07 8.19
C ALA A 241 2.94 -21.64 9.68
N GLU A 242 3.07 -20.34 9.95
CA GLU A 242 3.15 -19.79 11.31
C GLU A 242 1.76 -19.63 11.97
N LEU A 243 0.66 -19.72 11.18
CA LEU A 243 -0.70 -19.49 11.68
C LEU A 243 -1.35 -20.77 12.22
N GLY A 244 -1.98 -20.66 13.39
CA GLY A 244 -2.80 -21.70 14.00
C GLY A 244 -4.30 -21.38 13.96
N ILE A 245 -5.15 -22.41 13.99
CA ILE A 245 -6.62 -22.25 13.90
C ILE A 245 -7.22 -21.46 15.09
N THR A 246 -6.52 -21.39 16.20
CA THR A 246 -6.92 -20.69 17.43
C THR A 246 -6.35 -19.29 17.55
N ASP A 247 -5.54 -18.88 16.59
CA ASP A 247 -4.90 -17.58 16.63
C ASP A 247 -5.93 -16.45 16.59
N GLN A 248 -5.64 -15.42 17.35
CA GLN A 248 -6.45 -14.23 17.40
C GLN A 248 -6.24 -13.39 16.14
N PRO A 249 -7.20 -12.54 15.75
CA PRO A 249 -7.10 -11.72 14.53
C PRO A 249 -5.80 -10.90 14.43
N HIS A 250 -5.30 -10.32 15.52
CA HIS A 250 -4.05 -9.56 15.51
C HIS A 250 -2.82 -10.39 15.10
N VAL A 251 -2.76 -11.68 15.50
CA VAL A 251 -1.68 -12.61 15.10
C VAL A 251 -1.73 -12.85 13.59
N VAL A 252 -2.95 -12.96 13.02
CA VAL A 252 -3.13 -13.10 11.58
C VAL A 252 -2.60 -11.87 10.85
N VAL A 253 -2.94 -10.66 11.34
CA VAL A 253 -2.42 -9.40 10.77
C VAL A 253 -0.89 -9.34 10.80
N GLU A 254 -0.28 -9.64 11.95
CA GLU A 254 1.18 -9.61 12.11
C GLU A 254 1.87 -10.58 11.14
N ALA A 255 1.38 -11.80 11.03
CA ALA A 255 1.93 -12.81 10.13
C ALA A 255 1.79 -12.41 8.65
N VAL A 256 0.62 -11.92 8.23
CA VAL A 256 0.37 -11.42 6.87
C VAL A 256 1.24 -10.21 6.56
N THR A 257 1.34 -9.25 7.48
CA THR A 257 2.18 -8.06 7.30
C THR A 257 3.66 -8.42 7.17
N SER A 258 4.15 -9.33 8.02
CA SER A 258 5.54 -9.83 7.93
C SER A 258 5.81 -10.51 6.58
N TYR A 259 4.88 -11.33 6.11
CA TYR A 259 4.96 -11.97 4.80
C TYR A 259 4.97 -10.93 3.68
N ALA A 260 4.03 -9.97 3.70
CA ALA A 260 3.88 -8.95 2.68
C ALA A 260 5.14 -8.07 2.54
N LEU A 261 5.73 -7.66 3.66
CA LEU A 261 7.00 -6.90 3.67
C LEU A 261 8.17 -7.69 3.07
N LYS A 262 8.32 -8.98 3.44
CA LYS A 262 9.37 -9.84 2.86
C LYS A 262 9.17 -10.06 1.37
N SER A 263 7.93 -10.32 0.94
CA SER A 263 7.57 -10.51 -0.47
C SER A 263 7.84 -9.24 -1.28
N PHE A 264 7.47 -8.07 -0.74
CA PHE A 264 7.69 -6.78 -1.36
C PHE A 264 9.17 -6.50 -1.63
N VAL A 265 10.06 -6.79 -0.65
CA VAL A 265 11.51 -6.63 -0.83
C VAL A 265 12.02 -7.51 -1.97
N VAL A 266 11.57 -8.76 -2.07
CA VAL A 266 11.99 -9.67 -3.14
C VAL A 266 11.43 -9.23 -4.51
N GLU A 267 10.16 -8.84 -4.57
CA GLU A 267 9.51 -8.39 -5.80
C GLU A 267 10.13 -7.08 -6.30
N SER A 268 10.33 -6.10 -5.42
CA SER A 268 10.93 -4.80 -5.78
C SER A 268 12.38 -4.93 -6.24
N SER A 269 13.16 -5.81 -5.59
CA SER A 269 14.54 -6.09 -6.04
C SER A 269 14.59 -6.64 -7.47
N LYS A 270 13.70 -7.56 -7.83
CA LYS A 270 13.59 -8.08 -9.20
C LYS A 270 13.21 -6.99 -10.21
N LEU A 271 12.23 -6.13 -9.85
CA LEU A 271 11.84 -5.02 -10.73
C LEU A 271 12.99 -4.03 -10.96
N VAL A 272 13.78 -3.75 -9.93
CA VAL A 272 14.99 -2.91 -10.08
C VAL A 272 16.00 -3.54 -11.02
N GLU A 273 16.30 -4.84 -10.84
CA GLU A 273 17.23 -5.57 -11.73
C GLU A 273 16.72 -5.59 -13.18
N GLU A 274 15.43 -5.79 -13.39
CA GLU A 274 14.80 -5.76 -14.71
C GLU A 274 14.94 -4.37 -15.36
N ILE A 275 14.64 -3.29 -14.65
CA ILE A 275 14.77 -1.91 -15.16
C ILE A 275 16.21 -1.58 -15.51
N ILE A 276 17.17 -1.89 -14.64
CA ILE A 276 18.59 -1.61 -14.91
C ILE A 276 19.06 -2.42 -16.11
N THR A 277 18.71 -3.70 -16.17
CA THR A 277 19.08 -4.58 -17.29
C THR A 277 18.51 -4.08 -18.62
N GLU A 278 17.24 -3.65 -18.64
CA GLU A 278 16.61 -3.11 -19.85
C GLU A 278 17.22 -1.75 -20.24
N TYR A 279 17.52 -0.89 -19.27
CA TYR A 279 18.20 0.38 -19.49
C TYR A 279 19.58 0.18 -20.13
N GLU A 280 20.41 -0.73 -19.59
CA GLU A 280 21.75 -1.02 -20.11
C GLU A 280 21.74 -1.61 -21.52
N LYS A 281 20.68 -2.34 -21.89
CA LYS A 281 20.47 -2.86 -23.25
C LYS A 281 19.88 -1.83 -24.22
N GLY A 282 19.51 -0.64 -23.76
CA GLY A 282 18.79 0.34 -24.59
C GLY A 282 17.35 -0.10 -24.90
N GLY A 283 16.72 -0.88 -23.99
CA GLY A 283 15.35 -1.36 -24.10
C GLY A 283 14.33 -0.35 -23.58
N LEU A 284 13.17 -0.86 -23.13
CA LEU A 284 12.05 -0.03 -22.67
C LEU A 284 12.20 0.35 -21.17
N ALA A 285 13.35 0.96 -20.84
CA ALA A 285 13.59 1.50 -19.51
C ALA A 285 14.51 2.71 -19.54
N VAL A 286 14.41 3.54 -18.51
CA VAL A 286 15.30 4.65 -18.21
C VAL A 286 15.74 4.60 -16.75
N ALA A 287 16.98 5.03 -16.48
CA ALA A 287 17.52 5.18 -15.15
C ALA A 287 18.16 6.56 -14.98
N GLY A 288 18.09 7.11 -13.76
CA GLY A 288 18.55 8.45 -13.45
C GLY A 288 17.49 9.54 -13.68
N LEU A 289 17.61 10.61 -12.88
CA LEU A 289 16.61 11.65 -12.80
C LEU A 289 16.30 12.31 -14.17
N ARG A 290 17.33 12.64 -14.95
CA ARG A 290 17.14 13.28 -16.27
C ARG A 290 16.41 12.38 -17.26
N GLY A 291 16.74 11.09 -17.31
CA GLY A 291 16.08 10.13 -18.18
C GLY A 291 14.61 9.95 -17.82
N VAL A 292 14.31 9.86 -16.53
CA VAL A 292 12.94 9.72 -16.03
C VAL A 292 12.12 11.00 -16.29
N VAL A 293 12.69 12.19 -16.06
CA VAL A 293 12.05 13.48 -16.37
C VAL A 293 11.71 13.58 -17.84
N TYR A 294 12.65 13.22 -18.72
CA TYR A 294 12.43 13.23 -20.18
C TYR A 294 11.30 12.27 -20.57
N ALA A 295 11.33 11.03 -20.09
CA ALA A 295 10.30 10.04 -20.36
C ALA A 295 8.91 10.46 -19.79
N SER A 296 8.87 11.07 -18.62
CA SER A 296 7.64 11.61 -18.01
C SER A 296 7.04 12.72 -18.87
N ASN A 297 7.85 13.61 -19.42
CA ASN A 297 7.36 14.67 -20.29
C ASN A 297 6.76 14.16 -21.62
N LEU A 298 7.17 12.97 -22.06
CA LEU A 298 6.65 12.27 -23.23
C LEU A 298 5.49 11.30 -22.91
N PHE A 299 4.99 11.25 -21.65
CA PHE A 299 3.96 10.29 -21.19
C PHE A 299 4.36 8.82 -21.39
N ALA A 300 5.66 8.55 -21.47
CA ALA A 300 6.21 7.22 -21.76
C ALA A 300 6.34 6.34 -20.52
N VAL A 301 6.31 6.90 -19.31
CA VAL A 301 6.48 6.14 -18.07
C VAL A 301 5.31 5.17 -17.86
N HIS A 302 5.63 3.88 -17.75
CA HIS A 302 4.69 2.84 -17.38
C HIS A 302 4.71 2.62 -15.86
N GLN A 303 5.89 2.40 -15.29
CA GLN A 303 6.08 2.23 -13.87
C GLN A 303 7.31 3.01 -13.40
N LEU A 304 7.13 3.85 -12.39
CA LEU A 304 8.18 4.64 -11.74
C LEU A 304 8.64 3.93 -10.47
N LEU A 305 9.94 3.69 -10.34
CA LEU A 305 10.59 3.17 -9.15
C LEU A 305 11.45 4.24 -8.49
N ILE A 306 11.26 4.41 -7.19
CA ILE A 306 12.02 5.35 -6.35
C ILE A 306 12.64 4.55 -5.20
N ASP A 307 13.96 4.65 -5.01
CA ASP A 307 14.67 3.93 -3.94
C ASP A 307 14.22 4.41 -2.56
N GLU A 308 14.32 5.72 -2.34
CA GLU A 308 13.87 6.39 -1.13
C GLU A 308 13.33 7.76 -1.54
N TYR A 309 12.18 8.14 -0.97
CA TYR A 309 11.64 9.46 -1.29
C TYR A 309 12.45 10.54 -0.58
N GLU A 310 13.09 11.38 -1.37
CA GLU A 310 13.72 12.62 -0.94
C GLU A 310 13.32 13.75 -1.89
N PRO A 311 12.92 14.93 -1.38
CA PRO A 311 12.59 16.06 -2.25
C PRO A 311 13.86 16.55 -2.98
N VAL A 312 13.74 16.70 -4.28
CA VAL A 312 14.81 17.20 -5.15
C VAL A 312 14.31 18.44 -5.86
N ALA A 313 15.05 19.54 -5.74
CA ALA A 313 14.73 20.76 -6.48
C ALA A 313 14.85 20.53 -7.99
N GLY A 314 13.98 21.19 -8.74
CA GLY A 314 13.96 21.12 -10.19
C GLY A 314 13.26 22.29 -10.81
N LYS A 315 12.77 22.11 -12.03
CA LYS A 315 12.09 23.16 -12.77
C LYS A 315 10.83 22.67 -13.45
N GLN A 316 9.88 23.56 -13.64
CA GLN A 316 8.66 23.30 -14.39
C GLN A 316 8.39 24.43 -15.38
N CYS A 317 8.05 24.07 -16.59
CA CYS A 317 7.68 25.06 -17.62
C CYS A 317 6.35 25.73 -17.28
N GLN A 318 6.35 27.05 -17.24
CA GLN A 318 5.15 27.86 -16.92
C GLN A 318 4.10 27.80 -18.03
N SER A 319 4.49 27.45 -19.26
CA SER A 319 3.59 27.41 -20.42
C SER A 319 2.96 26.03 -20.64
N CYS A 320 3.73 24.94 -20.56
CA CYS A 320 3.26 23.59 -20.91
C CYS A 320 3.33 22.58 -19.77
N GLY A 321 3.87 22.96 -18.60
CA GLY A 321 3.99 22.08 -17.43
C GLY A 321 5.05 20.97 -17.57
N ALA A 322 5.92 21.02 -18.59
CA ALA A 322 7.03 20.08 -18.71
C ALA A 322 8.02 20.24 -17.55
N LEU A 323 8.54 19.12 -17.07
CA LEU A 323 9.51 19.09 -15.98
C LEU A 323 10.93 19.19 -16.52
N GLY A 324 11.83 19.73 -15.72
CA GLY A 324 13.25 19.85 -15.98
C GLY A 324 14.06 19.69 -14.71
N VAL A 325 15.35 19.36 -14.84
CA VAL A 325 16.28 19.26 -13.71
C VAL A 325 16.95 20.64 -13.50
N ASP A 326 17.62 21.15 -14.52
CA ASP A 326 18.37 22.41 -14.49
C ASP A 326 18.25 23.23 -15.80
N GLU A 327 17.35 22.81 -16.69
CA GLU A 327 17.13 23.44 -17.98
C GLU A 327 16.71 24.92 -17.79
N VAL A 328 17.29 25.82 -18.60
CA VAL A 328 16.97 27.25 -18.59
C VAL A 328 15.73 27.53 -19.45
N GLU A 329 15.55 26.78 -20.51
CA GLU A 329 14.48 26.86 -21.48
C GLU A 329 13.78 25.51 -21.62
N CYS A 330 12.47 25.51 -21.76
CA CYS A 330 11.70 24.28 -21.87
C CYS A 330 12.10 23.48 -23.13
N PRO A 331 12.47 22.20 -22.99
CA PRO A 331 12.87 21.38 -24.13
C PRO A 331 11.71 21.06 -25.09
N LEU A 332 10.45 21.25 -24.69
CA LEU A 332 9.28 20.95 -25.51
C LEU A 332 8.69 22.17 -26.22
N CYS A 333 8.57 23.30 -25.53
CA CYS A 333 7.85 24.48 -26.06
C CYS A 333 8.68 25.77 -26.06
N HIS A 334 9.94 25.70 -25.63
CA HIS A 334 10.87 26.83 -25.51
C HIS A 334 10.38 27.94 -24.55
N GLY A 335 9.40 27.65 -23.70
CA GLY A 335 8.90 28.58 -22.68
C GLY A 335 9.82 28.70 -21.48
N GLU A 336 9.54 29.67 -20.61
CA GLU A 336 10.30 29.91 -19.38
C GLU A 336 10.11 28.78 -18.37
N MET A 337 11.22 28.37 -17.71
CA MET A 337 11.23 27.37 -16.66
C MET A 337 11.24 28.03 -15.29
N GLY A 338 10.20 27.79 -14.50
CA GLY A 338 10.12 28.19 -13.09
C GLY A 338 10.77 27.16 -12.17
N GLU A 339 11.32 27.62 -11.05
CA GLU A 339 11.89 26.71 -10.03
C GLU A 339 10.78 26.02 -9.23
N ILE A 340 11.01 24.77 -8.88
CA ILE A 340 10.16 23.94 -8.02
C ILE A 340 11.01 23.29 -6.93
N GLU A 341 10.45 23.16 -5.74
CA GLU A 341 11.16 22.61 -4.58
C GLU A 341 11.24 21.08 -4.63
N ASP A 342 10.31 20.43 -5.31
CA ASP A 342 10.14 18.98 -5.24
C ASP A 342 9.71 18.38 -6.59
N LEU A 343 10.72 18.06 -7.39
CA LEU A 343 10.56 17.42 -8.70
C LEU A 343 10.06 15.98 -8.59
N ILE A 344 10.45 15.26 -7.52
CA ILE A 344 10.04 13.87 -7.31
C ILE A 344 8.54 13.76 -7.05
N ASP A 345 7.97 14.67 -6.24
CA ASP A 345 6.54 14.71 -6.00
C ASP A 345 5.75 14.94 -7.31
N LEU A 346 6.21 15.87 -8.14
CA LEU A 346 5.59 16.11 -9.45
C LEU A 346 5.75 14.93 -10.42
N LEU A 347 6.85 14.20 -10.38
CA LEU A 347 7.03 12.97 -11.16
C LEU A 347 6.05 11.89 -10.71
N ILE A 348 5.87 11.70 -9.40
CA ILE A 348 4.88 10.80 -8.83
C ILE A 348 3.48 11.19 -9.30
N TYR A 349 3.11 12.46 -9.11
CA TYR A 349 1.81 12.97 -9.51
C TYR A 349 1.52 12.77 -11.00
N LYS A 350 2.46 13.16 -11.88
CA LYS A 350 2.31 13.00 -13.34
C LYS A 350 2.20 11.53 -13.74
N THR A 351 3.05 10.67 -13.19
CA THR A 351 3.02 9.23 -13.50
C THR A 351 1.67 8.61 -13.17
N LEU A 352 1.13 8.87 -11.99
CA LEU A 352 -0.17 8.35 -11.56
C LEU A 352 -1.33 8.95 -12.35
N ARG A 353 -1.29 10.25 -12.64
CA ARG A 353 -2.29 10.94 -13.47
C ARG A 353 -2.34 10.35 -14.89
N ASP A 354 -1.18 10.00 -15.43
CA ASP A 354 -1.05 9.43 -16.77
C ASP A 354 -1.26 7.89 -16.77
N ASN A 355 -1.91 7.36 -15.73
CA ASN A 355 -2.19 5.93 -15.52
C ASN A 355 -0.95 5.03 -15.48
N GLY A 356 0.18 5.55 -15.05
CA GLY A 356 1.35 4.76 -14.67
C GLY A 356 1.24 4.30 -13.22
N ASP A 357 2.19 3.48 -12.82
CA ASP A 357 2.31 2.96 -11.46
C ASP A 357 3.56 3.52 -10.79
N VAL A 358 3.53 3.66 -9.47
CA VAL A 358 4.65 4.18 -8.69
C VAL A 358 4.94 3.26 -7.53
N LEU A 359 6.22 2.90 -7.35
CA LEU A 359 6.70 2.18 -6.17
C LEU A 359 7.81 2.99 -5.48
N VAL A 360 7.71 3.07 -4.14
CA VAL A 360 8.80 3.53 -3.28
C VAL A 360 9.32 2.32 -2.53
N ILE A 361 10.60 1.99 -2.71
CA ILE A 361 11.16 0.67 -2.33
C ILE A 361 11.60 0.65 -0.86
N GLY A 362 12.03 1.80 -0.30
CA GLY A 362 12.45 1.91 1.09
C GLY A 362 13.95 1.82 1.33
N GLY A 363 14.75 2.12 0.32
CA GLY A 363 16.19 2.36 0.41
C GLY A 363 17.09 1.15 0.18
N GLN A 364 18.34 1.43 -0.23
CA GLN A 364 19.44 0.48 -0.47
C GLN A 364 19.32 -0.42 -1.72
N SER A 365 18.66 0.05 -2.78
CA SER A 365 18.67 -0.67 -4.06
C SER A 365 19.82 -0.20 -4.98
N PRO A 366 20.17 -0.99 -6.03
CA PRO A 366 21.11 -0.58 -7.07
C PRO A 366 20.72 0.71 -7.82
N LEU A 367 19.46 1.17 -7.74
CA LEU A 367 19.03 2.46 -8.30
C LEU A 367 19.79 3.66 -7.73
N ARG A 368 20.44 3.53 -6.57
CA ARG A 368 21.27 4.61 -6.00
C ARG A 368 22.42 5.05 -6.91
N GLU A 369 22.92 4.15 -7.76
CA GLU A 369 23.90 4.48 -8.77
C GLU A 369 23.33 5.35 -9.90
N TYR A 370 22.00 5.46 -9.96
CA TYR A 370 21.19 6.20 -10.93
C TYR A 370 20.27 7.20 -10.23
N ASP A 371 20.80 8.05 -9.38
CA ASP A 371 20.06 9.09 -8.64
C ASP A 371 18.87 8.53 -7.78
N GLY A 372 18.87 7.24 -7.48
CA GLY A 372 17.79 6.59 -6.71
C GLY A 372 16.47 6.45 -7.48
N ILE A 373 16.44 6.61 -8.81
CA ILE A 373 15.21 6.63 -9.59
C ILE A 373 15.36 5.91 -10.94
N GLY A 374 14.33 5.18 -11.32
CA GLY A 374 14.26 4.52 -12.63
C GLY A 374 12.81 4.28 -13.06
N ALA A 375 12.60 4.01 -14.34
CA ALA A 375 11.26 3.73 -14.84
C ALA A 375 11.28 2.71 -15.98
N SER A 376 10.26 1.84 -16.02
CA SER A 376 9.90 1.10 -17.22
C SER A 376 9.03 1.96 -18.12
N LEU A 377 9.12 1.74 -19.42
CA LEU A 377 8.48 2.58 -20.44
C LEU A 377 7.39 1.82 -21.19
N ARG A 378 6.38 2.57 -21.66
CA ARG A 378 5.33 2.06 -22.57
C ARG A 378 5.82 1.94 -24.02
N PHE A 379 6.76 2.81 -24.40
CA PHE A 379 7.37 2.87 -25.72
C PHE A 379 8.76 3.52 -25.61
N ALA A 380 9.60 3.31 -26.61
CA ALA A 380 10.95 3.86 -26.64
C ALA A 380 10.95 5.39 -26.79
N VAL A 381 11.85 6.08 -26.07
CA VAL A 381 12.00 7.54 -26.05
C VAL A 381 13.40 7.99 -26.44
#